data_4eff35061e16021343df0bcd54f92703
#
_entry.id   4eff35061e16021343df0bcd54f92703
#
_cell.length_a   1.000
_cell.length_b   1.000
_cell.length_c   1.000
_cell.angle_alpha   90.00
_cell.angle_beta   90.00
_cell.angle_gamma   90.00
#
_symmetry.space_group_name_H-M   'P 1'
#
loop_
_entity.id
_entity.type
_entity.pdbx_description
1 polymer ?
#
loop_
_entity_poly.entity_id
_entity_poly.type
_entity_poly.pdbx_seq_one_letter_code
_entity_poly.pdbx_strand_id
1 'polypeptide(L)'
;LCDLNRQRQAVEQEIYAQAIDMIEAMPAQERHALVLADRRWHQGVVRIVASRLSEKYACPSFMIHISGHTGKGSCRSWGGFNLFAALEECSDLLLGFGGHELAAGFTIEEENIPAFRARMNQCVLRFMDGRPATSALDVDVVLRRPELVTLWEVEQLRRLEPYGNGNGRPLFCLPGVTLERVQGVGQNRHLKLLFSKGASQLEGIFFSVTPQQCPVRPGERVDVAFYLQINEFRGSRTVQLQVVDLRPSLQCSAREEESLLLVRRLKQGQAPAYKDALRMLPSRQQCVAAWRYLQQAAGGGPVQLFTLPFLRRLSAAIPGTDSFLRGCFCMELFCERGLLQRRTDSEHMTLCLSPGQEKVDLERSVYWQALVDNIKGK
;
A
#
# COMPACT_ATOMS: atom_id res chain seq x y z
N LEU A 1 -13.23 5.23 33.72
CA LEU A 1 -13.37 5.17 32.25
C LEU A 1 -12.03 4.83 31.57
N CYS A 2 -10.91 5.49 31.91
CA CYS A 2 -9.62 5.21 31.29
C CYS A 2 -9.15 3.76 31.48
N ASP A 3 -9.33 3.18 32.67
CA ASP A 3 -8.89 1.81 32.96
C ASP A 3 -9.75 0.77 32.24
N LEU A 4 -11.06 0.96 32.19
CA LEU A 4 -11.96 0.12 31.42
C LEU A 4 -11.63 0.18 29.91
N ASN A 5 -11.28 1.36 29.40
CA ASN A 5 -10.87 1.48 28.00
C ASN A 5 -9.53 0.77 27.72
N ARG A 6 -8.56 0.83 28.66
CA ARG A 6 -7.31 0.08 28.56
C ARG A 6 -7.55 -1.43 28.59
N GLN A 7 -8.42 -1.91 29.48
CA GLN A 7 -8.80 -3.33 29.52
C GLN A 7 -9.46 -3.77 28.22
N ARG A 8 -10.43 -3.00 27.72
CA ARG A 8 -11.04 -3.27 26.41
C ARG A 8 -10.01 -3.35 25.28
N GLN A 9 -9.06 -2.38 25.24
CA GLN A 9 -7.98 -2.36 24.24
C GLN A 9 -7.05 -3.57 24.34
N ALA A 10 -6.73 -4.02 25.57
CA ALA A 10 -5.92 -5.21 25.77
C ALA A 10 -6.62 -6.47 25.24
N VAL A 11 -7.91 -6.64 25.58
CA VAL A 11 -8.73 -7.77 25.06
C VAL A 11 -8.87 -7.69 23.51
N GLU A 12 -9.05 -6.49 22.96
CA GLU A 12 -9.12 -6.29 21.51
C GLU A 12 -7.81 -6.73 20.82
N GLN A 13 -6.65 -6.36 21.37
CA GLN A 13 -5.35 -6.73 20.81
C GLN A 13 -5.12 -8.24 20.87
N GLU A 14 -5.53 -8.88 21.98
CA GLU A 14 -5.41 -10.32 22.13
C GLU A 14 -6.28 -11.07 21.10
N ILE A 15 -7.57 -10.71 20.98
CA ILE A 15 -8.47 -11.29 19.98
C ILE A 15 -7.95 -11.06 18.57
N TYR A 16 -7.45 -9.87 18.29
CA TYR A 16 -6.90 -9.53 16.97
C TYR A 16 -5.68 -10.37 16.62
N ALA A 17 -4.75 -10.58 17.56
CA ALA A 17 -3.58 -11.45 17.34
C ALA A 17 -3.99 -12.90 17.05
N GLN A 18 -4.89 -13.46 17.88
CA GLN A 18 -5.41 -14.81 17.67
C GLN A 18 -6.12 -14.96 16.32
N ALA A 19 -6.90 -13.96 15.91
CA ALA A 19 -7.58 -13.97 14.62
C ALA A 19 -6.58 -13.94 13.44
N ILE A 20 -5.48 -13.18 13.55
CA ILE A 20 -4.40 -13.16 12.54
C ILE A 20 -3.78 -14.56 12.40
N ASP A 21 -3.40 -15.19 13.52
CA ASP A 21 -2.81 -16.54 13.50
C ASP A 21 -3.77 -17.56 12.82
N MET A 22 -5.07 -17.45 13.09
CA MET A 22 -6.09 -18.30 12.45
C MET A 22 -6.18 -18.05 10.94
N ILE A 23 -6.12 -16.77 10.51
CA ILE A 23 -6.18 -16.40 9.10
C ILE A 23 -4.91 -16.87 8.36
N GLU A 24 -3.74 -16.75 8.98
CA GLU A 24 -2.48 -17.20 8.37
C GLU A 24 -2.44 -18.73 8.19
N ALA A 25 -3.08 -19.46 9.09
CA ALA A 25 -3.22 -20.91 8.98
C ALA A 25 -4.30 -21.37 7.98
N MET A 26 -5.19 -20.47 7.53
CA MET A 26 -6.25 -20.80 6.55
C MET A 26 -5.68 -20.99 5.15
N PRO A 27 -6.25 -21.93 4.35
CA PRO A 27 -6.00 -21.99 2.90
C PRO A 27 -6.41 -20.69 2.20
N ALA A 28 -5.64 -20.26 1.19
CA ALA A 28 -5.91 -19.02 0.47
C ALA A 28 -7.32 -18.98 -0.16
N GLN A 29 -7.83 -20.14 -0.57
CA GLN A 29 -9.17 -20.29 -1.18
C GLN A 29 -10.32 -20.02 -0.19
N GLU A 30 -10.07 -20.06 1.11
CA GLU A 30 -11.06 -19.82 2.17
C GLU A 30 -11.01 -18.41 2.74
N ARG A 31 -10.17 -17.51 2.18
CA ARG A 31 -9.96 -16.16 2.69
C ARG A 31 -10.76 -15.07 1.97
N HIS A 32 -11.72 -15.44 1.13
CA HIS A 32 -12.61 -14.47 0.48
C HIS A 32 -13.61 -13.86 1.46
N ALA A 33 -14.05 -14.65 2.46
CA ALA A 33 -14.80 -14.19 3.63
C ALA A 33 -14.12 -14.71 4.89
N LEU A 34 -13.73 -13.84 5.82
CA LEU A 34 -13.09 -14.25 7.07
C LEU A 34 -14.13 -14.67 8.09
N VAL A 35 -14.45 -15.97 8.15
CA VAL A 35 -15.36 -16.53 9.14
C VAL A 35 -14.53 -17.20 10.24
N LEU A 36 -14.42 -16.54 11.40
CA LEU A 36 -13.58 -16.96 12.53
C LEU A 36 -14.44 -17.16 13.78
N ALA A 37 -14.14 -18.19 14.55
CA ALA A 37 -14.90 -18.53 15.75
C ALA A 37 -13.97 -19.00 16.87
N ASP A 38 -14.20 -18.50 18.08
CA ASP A 38 -13.48 -18.96 19.28
C ASP A 38 -14.31 -18.74 20.54
N ARG A 39 -14.18 -19.66 21.50
CA ARG A 39 -14.88 -19.63 22.81
C ARG A 39 -14.28 -18.61 23.75
N ARG A 40 -13.00 -18.25 23.58
CA ARG A 40 -12.27 -17.32 24.44
C ARG A 40 -12.58 -15.87 24.16
N TRP A 41 -13.17 -15.55 23.01
CA TRP A 41 -13.39 -14.18 22.61
C TRP A 41 -14.51 -13.51 23.39
N HIS A 42 -14.33 -12.22 23.65
CA HIS A 42 -15.34 -11.43 24.33
C HIS A 42 -16.38 -10.89 23.33
N GLN A 43 -17.66 -11.25 23.50
CA GLN A 43 -18.75 -10.88 22.59
C GLN A 43 -18.83 -9.37 22.29
N GLY A 44 -18.60 -8.51 23.29
CA GLY A 44 -18.64 -7.04 23.12
C GLY A 44 -17.48 -6.46 22.32
N VAL A 45 -16.38 -7.22 22.12
CA VAL A 45 -15.16 -6.75 21.47
C VAL A 45 -15.00 -7.28 20.06
N VAL A 46 -15.53 -8.48 19.76
CA VAL A 46 -15.42 -9.10 18.41
C VAL A 46 -15.85 -8.18 17.26
N ARG A 47 -16.84 -7.30 17.51
CA ARG A 47 -17.30 -6.32 16.53
C ARG A 47 -16.22 -5.34 16.09
N ILE A 48 -15.38 -4.90 17.03
CA ILE A 48 -14.28 -3.96 16.75
C ILE A 48 -13.20 -4.66 15.94
N VAL A 49 -12.88 -5.89 16.32
CA VAL A 49 -11.91 -6.73 15.61
C VAL A 49 -12.38 -7.05 14.20
N ALA A 50 -13.67 -7.35 13.99
CA ALA A 50 -14.25 -7.56 12.67
C ALA A 50 -14.00 -6.39 11.74
N SER A 51 -14.21 -5.13 12.20
CA SER A 51 -13.92 -3.94 11.38
C SER A 51 -12.46 -3.87 10.95
N ARG A 52 -11.53 -4.09 11.90
CA ARG A 52 -10.09 -4.04 11.61
C ARG A 52 -9.62 -5.14 10.65
N LEU A 53 -10.22 -6.32 10.74
CA LEU A 53 -9.90 -7.43 9.84
C LEU A 53 -10.42 -7.18 8.43
N SER A 54 -11.67 -6.69 8.29
CA SER A 54 -12.21 -6.36 6.96
C SER A 54 -11.41 -5.27 6.27
N GLU A 55 -10.93 -4.25 7.00
CA GLU A 55 -10.05 -3.22 6.46
C GLU A 55 -8.68 -3.78 6.05
N LYS A 56 -8.06 -4.59 6.91
CA LYS A 56 -6.72 -5.14 6.65
C LYS A 56 -6.67 -6.10 5.47
N TYR A 57 -7.67 -6.99 5.37
CA TYR A 57 -7.69 -8.07 4.38
C TYR A 57 -8.54 -7.74 3.15
N ALA A 58 -9.16 -6.55 3.11
CA ALA A 58 -10.03 -6.11 2.02
C ALA A 58 -11.12 -7.14 1.66
N CYS A 59 -11.77 -7.73 2.69
CA CYS A 59 -12.83 -8.71 2.51
C CYS A 59 -13.82 -8.68 3.69
N PRO A 60 -15.06 -9.16 3.51
CA PRO A 60 -16.02 -9.24 4.60
C PRO A 60 -15.54 -10.14 5.74
N SER A 61 -15.77 -9.73 6.98
CA SER A 61 -15.36 -10.45 8.18
C SER A 61 -16.54 -10.80 9.09
N PHE A 62 -16.52 -12.01 9.63
CA PHE A 62 -17.54 -12.62 10.48
C PHE A 62 -16.83 -13.20 11.71
N MET A 63 -16.94 -12.51 12.85
CA MET A 63 -16.30 -12.89 14.11
C MET A 63 -17.35 -13.52 15.03
N ILE A 64 -17.15 -14.75 15.49
CA ILE A 64 -18.11 -15.53 16.25
C ILE A 64 -17.56 -15.85 17.64
N HIS A 65 -18.25 -15.39 18.68
CA HIS A 65 -18.02 -15.86 20.05
C HIS A 65 -18.90 -17.08 20.30
N ILE A 66 -18.30 -18.19 20.69
CA ILE A 66 -19.00 -19.44 20.99
C ILE A 66 -19.28 -19.53 22.50
N SER A 67 -20.54 -19.79 22.87
CA SER A 67 -20.97 -20.04 24.25
C SER A 67 -21.92 -21.24 24.30
N GLY A 68 -21.54 -22.28 25.01
CA GLY A 68 -22.25 -23.56 24.96
C GLY A 68 -22.19 -24.18 23.56
N HIS A 69 -23.33 -24.46 22.96
CA HIS A 69 -23.47 -25.02 21.61
C HIS A 69 -23.82 -23.94 20.56
N THR A 70 -23.90 -22.66 20.95
CA THR A 70 -24.30 -21.59 20.05
C THR A 70 -23.21 -20.56 19.93
N GLY A 71 -23.10 -19.95 18.75
CA GLY A 71 -22.22 -18.84 18.45
C GLY A 71 -23.00 -17.53 18.21
N LYS A 72 -22.53 -16.44 18.79
CA LYS A 72 -23.01 -15.08 18.47
C LYS A 72 -21.99 -14.39 17.59
N GLY A 73 -22.39 -14.10 16.35
CA GLY A 73 -21.57 -13.49 15.33
C GLY A 73 -21.80 -11.98 15.21
N SER A 74 -20.72 -11.27 14.92
CA SER A 74 -20.75 -9.89 14.43
C SER A 74 -19.97 -9.81 13.14
N CYS A 75 -20.54 -9.16 12.12
CA CYS A 75 -19.92 -9.07 10.81
C CYS A 75 -19.77 -7.63 10.32
N ARG A 76 -18.79 -7.44 9.44
CA ARG A 76 -18.50 -6.20 8.76
C ARG A 76 -18.31 -6.43 7.27
N SER A 77 -18.90 -5.56 6.49
CA SER A 77 -18.80 -5.55 5.04
C SER A 77 -17.46 -4.98 4.58
N TRP A 78 -17.15 -5.25 3.34
CA TRP A 78 -16.08 -4.66 2.56
C TRP A 78 -16.52 -4.49 1.10
N GLY A 79 -16.08 -3.38 0.46
CA GLY A 79 -16.26 -3.16 -0.97
C GLY A 79 -17.72 -3.11 -1.46
N GLY A 80 -18.66 -2.77 -0.58
CA GLY A 80 -20.09 -2.73 -0.92
C GLY A 80 -20.80 -4.09 -0.88
N PHE A 81 -20.17 -5.14 -0.34
CA PHE A 81 -20.81 -6.44 -0.15
C PHE A 81 -22.00 -6.33 0.81
N ASN A 82 -23.19 -6.72 0.35
CA ASN A 82 -24.40 -6.65 1.15
C ASN A 82 -24.46 -7.82 2.14
N LEU A 83 -24.11 -7.54 3.42
CA LEU A 83 -24.13 -8.55 4.49
C LEU A 83 -25.52 -9.09 4.76
N PHE A 84 -26.53 -8.22 4.72
CA PHE A 84 -27.90 -8.64 5.04
C PHE A 84 -28.42 -9.66 4.03
N ALA A 85 -28.26 -9.38 2.73
CA ALA A 85 -28.63 -10.32 1.68
C ALA A 85 -27.85 -11.63 1.75
N ALA A 86 -26.55 -11.59 2.08
CA ALA A 86 -25.73 -12.79 2.24
C ALA A 86 -26.14 -13.62 3.47
N LEU A 87 -26.54 -12.99 4.58
CA LEU A 87 -27.07 -13.71 5.75
C LEU A 87 -28.46 -14.32 5.45
N GLU A 88 -29.27 -13.65 4.66
CA GLU A 88 -30.57 -14.17 4.19
C GLU A 88 -30.39 -15.45 3.35
N GLU A 89 -29.40 -15.48 2.44
CA GLU A 89 -29.04 -16.71 1.69
C GLU A 89 -28.54 -17.86 2.59
N CYS A 90 -28.12 -17.58 3.81
CA CYS A 90 -27.66 -18.56 4.80
C CYS A 90 -28.68 -18.79 5.94
N SER A 91 -29.91 -18.30 5.79
CA SER A 91 -30.91 -18.34 6.85
C SER A 91 -31.21 -19.74 7.42
N ASP A 92 -31.08 -20.77 6.59
CA ASP A 92 -31.23 -22.18 6.98
C ASP A 92 -30.14 -22.69 7.94
N LEU A 93 -29.00 -22.01 8.01
CA LEU A 93 -27.89 -22.34 8.92
C LEU A 93 -27.89 -21.48 10.19
N LEU A 94 -28.75 -20.45 10.26
CA LEU A 94 -28.78 -19.46 11.32
C LEU A 94 -30.01 -19.63 12.22
N LEU A 95 -29.80 -19.43 13.51
CA LEU A 95 -30.91 -19.34 14.47
C LEU A 95 -31.61 -17.97 14.43
N GLY A 96 -30.94 -16.96 13.91
CA GLY A 96 -31.45 -15.62 13.71
C GLY A 96 -30.35 -14.66 13.28
N PHE A 97 -30.75 -13.63 12.59
CA PHE A 97 -29.82 -12.57 12.14
C PHE A 97 -30.55 -11.22 12.02
N GLY A 98 -29.76 -10.12 11.97
CA GLY A 98 -30.30 -8.78 11.80
C GLY A 98 -29.20 -7.75 11.65
N GLY A 99 -29.54 -6.60 11.06
CA GLY A 99 -28.59 -5.54 10.82
C GLY A 99 -28.87 -4.81 9.50
N HIS A 100 -27.82 -4.31 8.90
CA HIS A 100 -27.83 -3.56 7.64
C HIS A 100 -26.77 -4.10 6.67
N GLU A 101 -26.71 -3.55 5.47
CA GLU A 101 -25.79 -3.97 4.42
C GLU A 101 -24.31 -3.95 4.87
N LEU A 102 -23.91 -2.98 5.70
CA LEU A 102 -22.51 -2.76 6.08
C LEU A 102 -22.12 -3.40 7.41
N ALA A 103 -23.09 -3.68 8.27
CA ALA A 103 -22.87 -4.25 9.59
C ALA A 103 -24.09 -5.04 10.06
N ALA A 104 -23.88 -6.28 10.47
CA ALA A 104 -24.93 -7.14 10.95
C ALA A 104 -24.46 -8.03 12.10
N GLY A 105 -25.41 -8.69 12.75
CA GLY A 105 -25.17 -9.72 13.77
C GLY A 105 -26.02 -10.94 13.48
N PHE A 106 -25.58 -12.09 13.97
CA PHE A 106 -26.29 -13.36 13.80
C PHE A 106 -26.04 -14.31 14.96
N THR A 107 -26.89 -15.32 15.08
CA THR A 107 -26.71 -16.43 15.99
C THR A 107 -26.73 -17.73 15.19
N ILE A 108 -25.81 -18.64 15.49
CA ILE A 108 -25.58 -19.88 14.74
C ILE A 108 -25.32 -21.03 15.70
N GLU A 109 -25.70 -22.24 15.36
CA GLU A 109 -25.22 -23.43 16.04
C GLU A 109 -23.76 -23.71 15.68
N GLU A 110 -22.96 -24.14 16.65
CA GLU A 110 -21.52 -24.37 16.45
C GLU A 110 -21.25 -25.36 15.31
N GLU A 111 -22.06 -26.40 15.19
CA GLU A 111 -21.95 -27.41 14.14
C GLU A 111 -22.16 -26.86 12.71
N ASN A 112 -22.91 -25.76 12.59
CA ASN A 112 -23.19 -25.11 11.30
C ASN A 112 -22.08 -24.13 10.84
N ILE A 113 -21.13 -23.80 11.71
CA ILE A 113 -20.06 -22.83 11.38
C ILE A 113 -19.24 -23.21 10.13
N PRO A 114 -18.84 -24.50 9.96
CA PRO A 114 -18.10 -24.89 8.74
C PRO A 114 -18.91 -24.72 7.45
N ALA A 115 -20.19 -25.09 7.46
CA ALA A 115 -21.10 -24.93 6.33
C ALA A 115 -21.35 -23.44 6.01
N PHE A 116 -21.54 -22.63 7.05
CA PHE A 116 -21.68 -21.18 6.93
C PHE A 116 -20.42 -20.54 6.32
N ARG A 117 -19.22 -20.93 6.78
CA ARG A 117 -17.94 -20.45 6.21
C ARG A 117 -17.84 -20.76 4.72
N ALA A 118 -18.13 -21.98 4.31
CA ALA A 118 -18.07 -22.39 2.91
C ALA A 118 -19.06 -21.59 2.05
N ARG A 119 -20.30 -21.41 2.51
CA ARG A 119 -21.34 -20.67 1.79
C ARG A 119 -21.01 -19.19 1.69
N MET A 120 -20.53 -18.55 2.77
CA MET A 120 -20.12 -17.14 2.76
C MET A 120 -18.96 -16.89 1.79
N ASN A 121 -17.96 -17.78 1.74
CA ASN A 121 -16.89 -17.67 0.75
C ASN A 121 -17.44 -17.72 -0.69
N GLN A 122 -18.43 -18.58 -0.98
CA GLN A 122 -19.09 -18.63 -2.28
C GLN A 122 -19.88 -17.34 -2.59
N CYS A 123 -20.61 -16.79 -1.61
CA CYS A 123 -21.34 -15.53 -1.76
C CYS A 123 -20.40 -14.38 -2.13
N VAL A 124 -19.26 -14.27 -1.42
CA VAL A 124 -18.27 -13.24 -1.71
C VAL A 124 -17.60 -13.45 -3.06
N LEU A 125 -17.25 -14.68 -3.43
CA LEU A 125 -16.70 -14.98 -4.76
C LEU A 125 -17.65 -14.57 -5.88
N ARG A 126 -18.95 -14.85 -5.76
CA ARG A 126 -19.97 -14.41 -6.73
C ARG A 126 -20.09 -12.90 -6.80
N PHE A 127 -20.05 -12.21 -5.64
CA PHE A 127 -20.08 -10.75 -5.59
C PHE A 127 -18.87 -10.13 -6.27
N MET A 128 -17.69 -10.71 -6.08
CA MET A 128 -16.44 -10.21 -6.68
C MET A 128 -16.35 -10.46 -8.19
N ASP A 129 -17.20 -11.33 -8.76
CA ASP A 129 -17.20 -11.67 -10.19
C ASP A 129 -15.78 -11.96 -10.74
N GLY A 130 -14.98 -12.69 -9.94
CA GLY A 130 -13.59 -13.02 -10.26
C GLY A 130 -12.59 -11.85 -10.18
N ARG A 131 -13.03 -10.66 -9.72
CA ARG A 131 -12.11 -9.53 -9.49
C ARG A 131 -11.37 -9.70 -8.17
N PRO A 132 -10.04 -9.49 -8.15
CA PRO A 132 -9.32 -9.50 -6.89
C PRO A 132 -9.85 -8.38 -5.98
N ALA A 133 -9.96 -8.64 -4.68
CA ALA A 133 -10.26 -7.62 -3.70
C ALA A 133 -9.13 -6.58 -3.68
N THR A 134 -9.36 -5.45 -4.32
CA THR A 134 -8.44 -4.31 -4.27
C THR A 134 -8.95 -3.33 -3.23
N SER A 135 -8.11 -3.02 -2.26
CA SER A 135 -8.39 -1.91 -1.35
C SER A 135 -8.23 -0.61 -2.12
N ALA A 136 -9.35 -0.03 -2.57
CA ALA A 136 -9.38 1.29 -3.15
C ALA A 136 -9.78 2.30 -2.07
N LEU A 137 -9.07 3.43 -2.00
CA LEU A 137 -9.39 4.53 -1.12
C LEU A 137 -9.94 5.68 -1.97
N ASP A 138 -11.22 6.01 -1.78
CA ASP A 138 -11.86 7.11 -2.49
C ASP A 138 -11.40 8.44 -1.88
N VAL A 139 -10.76 9.26 -2.69
CA VAL A 139 -10.21 10.56 -2.31
C VAL A 139 -11.14 11.66 -2.83
N ASP A 140 -11.65 12.51 -1.93
CA ASP A 140 -12.52 13.61 -2.29
C ASP A 140 -11.75 14.76 -2.95
N VAL A 141 -10.53 15.04 -2.49
CA VAL A 141 -9.75 16.21 -2.95
C VAL A 141 -8.28 15.86 -3.15
N VAL A 142 -7.76 16.12 -4.36
CA VAL A 142 -6.32 16.04 -4.65
C VAL A 142 -5.69 17.42 -4.52
N LEU A 143 -4.87 17.60 -3.49
CA LEU A 143 -4.11 18.82 -3.25
C LEU A 143 -2.82 18.79 -4.05
N ARG A 144 -2.65 19.69 -5.00
CA ARG A 144 -1.41 19.80 -5.79
C ARG A 144 -0.38 20.72 -5.15
N ARG A 145 -0.83 21.65 -4.32
CA ARG A 145 -0.04 22.71 -3.68
C ARG A 145 -0.15 22.58 -2.16
N PRO A 146 0.92 22.16 -1.46
CA PRO A 146 0.92 22.05 0.00
C PRO A 146 0.76 23.41 0.72
N GLU A 147 1.08 24.53 0.04
CA GLU A 147 0.93 25.89 0.57
C GLU A 147 -0.53 26.24 0.91
N LEU A 148 -1.50 25.53 0.33
CA LEU A 148 -2.92 25.70 0.63
C LEU A 148 -3.33 25.06 1.97
N VAL A 149 -2.45 24.30 2.62
CA VAL A 149 -2.75 23.67 3.90
C VAL A 149 -2.40 24.62 5.04
N THR A 150 -3.14 25.72 5.14
CA THR A 150 -2.96 26.72 6.21
C THR A 150 -3.99 26.52 7.33
N LEU A 151 -3.71 27.14 8.49
CA LEU A 151 -4.62 27.07 9.64
C LEU A 151 -6.01 27.64 9.28
N TRP A 152 -6.03 28.72 8.52
CA TRP A 152 -7.27 29.40 8.13
C TRP A 152 -8.13 28.50 7.21
N GLU A 153 -7.55 27.90 6.16
CA GLU A 153 -8.29 26.99 5.28
C GLU A 153 -8.83 25.77 6.04
N VAL A 154 -8.03 25.19 6.94
CA VAL A 154 -8.49 24.05 7.74
C VAL A 154 -9.61 24.44 8.71
N GLU A 155 -9.62 25.65 9.25
CA GLU A 155 -10.75 26.17 10.03
C GLU A 155 -12.03 26.29 9.20
N GLN A 156 -11.94 26.68 7.92
CA GLN A 156 -13.12 26.77 7.06
C GLN A 156 -13.79 25.41 6.82
N LEU A 157 -13.06 24.29 6.93
CA LEU A 157 -13.66 22.95 6.79
C LEU A 157 -14.70 22.65 7.86
N ARG A 158 -14.68 23.33 9.00
CA ARG A 158 -15.73 23.23 10.04
C ARG A 158 -17.12 23.59 9.54
N ARG A 159 -17.20 24.36 8.45
CA ARG A 159 -18.50 24.74 7.84
C ARG A 159 -19.18 23.53 7.18
N LEU A 160 -18.46 22.44 6.97
CA LEU A 160 -18.99 21.16 6.45
C LEU A 160 -19.50 20.25 7.58
N GLU A 161 -19.26 20.61 8.84
CA GLU A 161 -19.75 19.83 10.00
C GLU A 161 -21.27 20.01 10.22
N PRO A 162 -21.94 19.01 10.83
CA PRO A 162 -21.39 17.80 11.44
C PRO A 162 -21.13 16.69 10.41
N TYR A 163 -20.00 16.01 10.55
CA TYR A 163 -19.68 14.82 9.77
C TYR A 163 -20.40 13.59 10.31
N GLY A 164 -20.78 12.67 9.42
CA GLY A 164 -21.47 11.44 9.78
C GLY A 164 -21.96 10.64 8.58
N ASN A 165 -22.98 9.82 8.80
CA ASN A 165 -23.57 9.04 7.72
C ASN A 165 -24.22 9.98 6.67
N GLY A 166 -23.85 9.84 5.40
CA GLY A 166 -24.31 10.72 4.31
C GLY A 166 -23.55 12.04 4.18
N ASN A 167 -22.69 12.41 5.15
CA ASN A 167 -21.81 13.58 5.09
C ASN A 167 -20.43 13.19 5.64
N GLY A 168 -19.64 12.48 4.83
CA GLY A 168 -18.32 12.02 5.21
C GLY A 168 -17.33 13.16 5.44
N ARG A 169 -16.37 12.96 6.34
CA ARG A 169 -15.25 13.90 6.48
C ARG A 169 -14.40 13.86 5.20
N PRO A 170 -14.09 15.02 4.57
CA PRO A 170 -13.34 15.05 3.32
C PRO A 170 -11.97 14.38 3.46
N LEU A 171 -11.67 13.42 2.59
CA LEU A 171 -10.39 12.77 2.48
C LEU A 171 -9.55 13.48 1.42
N PHE A 172 -8.39 13.95 1.82
CA PHE A 172 -7.44 14.64 0.96
C PHE A 172 -6.32 13.71 0.53
N CYS A 173 -5.79 13.91 -0.68
CA CYS A 173 -4.54 13.30 -1.12
C CYS A 173 -3.56 14.39 -1.53
N LEU A 174 -2.32 14.27 -1.09
CA LEU A 174 -1.20 15.10 -1.53
C LEU A 174 -0.16 14.21 -2.21
N PRO A 175 -0.13 14.20 -3.56
CA PRO A 175 0.74 13.31 -4.31
C PRO A 175 2.15 13.88 -4.47
N GLY A 176 3.13 12.97 -4.53
CA GLY A 176 4.51 13.26 -4.87
C GLY A 176 5.25 14.12 -3.86
N VAL A 177 4.94 13.99 -2.56
CA VAL A 177 5.71 14.60 -1.46
C VAL A 177 6.89 13.73 -1.11
N THR A 178 7.95 14.31 -0.57
CA THR A 178 9.08 13.56 0.00
C THR A 178 8.80 13.28 1.48
N LEU A 179 8.94 12.03 1.89
CA LEU A 179 8.91 11.66 3.30
C LEU A 179 10.28 11.94 3.91
N GLU A 180 10.40 12.98 4.73
CA GLU A 180 11.68 13.39 5.33
C GLU A 180 12.02 12.59 6.60
N ARG A 181 11.01 12.31 7.42
CA ARG A 181 11.23 11.67 8.73
C ARG A 181 10.07 10.77 9.11
N VAL A 182 10.43 9.64 9.73
CA VAL A 182 9.53 8.71 10.39
C VAL A 182 9.98 8.57 11.84
N GLN A 183 9.11 8.87 12.78
CA GLN A 183 9.39 8.78 14.22
C GLN A 183 8.26 8.05 14.93
N GLY A 184 8.59 6.99 15.69
CA GLY A 184 7.62 6.32 16.55
C GLY A 184 7.22 7.19 17.72
N VAL A 185 5.93 7.26 18.02
CA VAL A 185 5.35 7.99 19.18
C VAL A 185 4.34 7.11 19.90
N GLY A 186 3.99 7.48 21.14
CA GLY A 186 3.05 6.69 21.93
C GLY A 186 3.52 5.25 22.18
N GLN A 187 4.76 5.05 22.64
CA GLN A 187 5.39 3.74 22.81
C GLN A 187 5.52 2.97 21.49
N ASN A 188 5.86 3.66 20.39
CA ASN A 188 5.96 3.14 19.02
C ASN A 188 4.67 2.55 18.44
N ARG A 189 3.50 2.92 18.98
CA ARG A 189 2.21 2.48 18.45
C ARG A 189 1.66 3.36 17.34
N HIS A 190 2.25 4.52 17.11
CA HIS A 190 1.87 5.50 16.10
C HIS A 190 3.12 6.08 15.46
N LEU A 191 2.99 6.68 14.27
CA LEU A 191 4.09 7.36 13.61
C LEU A 191 3.83 8.86 13.53
N LYS A 192 4.82 9.65 13.91
CA LYS A 192 4.92 11.06 13.53
C LYS A 192 5.76 11.13 12.27
N LEU A 193 5.21 11.75 11.23
CA LEU A 193 5.77 11.83 9.89
C LEU A 193 6.04 13.30 9.55
N LEU A 194 7.11 13.56 8.82
CA LEU A 194 7.41 14.87 8.25
C LEU A 194 7.49 14.72 6.73
N PHE A 195 6.70 15.49 6.03
CA PHE A 195 6.67 15.56 4.57
C PHE A 195 7.18 16.90 4.08
N SER A 196 7.84 16.92 2.91
CA SER A 196 8.22 18.13 2.22
C SER A 196 7.80 18.12 0.75
N LYS A 197 7.50 19.31 0.21
CA LYS A 197 7.29 19.54 -1.22
C LYS A 197 7.63 20.99 -1.54
N GLY A 198 8.68 21.22 -2.33
CA GLY A 198 9.24 22.56 -2.51
C GLY A 198 9.75 23.14 -1.19
N ALA A 199 9.31 24.33 -0.84
CA ALA A 199 9.64 24.99 0.44
C ALA A 199 8.71 24.60 1.60
N SER A 200 7.61 23.92 1.33
CA SER A 200 6.60 23.59 2.33
C SER A 200 6.95 22.32 3.09
N GLN A 201 6.71 22.35 4.40
CA GLN A 201 6.80 21.18 5.27
C GLN A 201 5.45 20.93 5.96
N LEU A 202 5.04 19.68 6.06
CA LEU A 202 3.78 19.25 6.68
C LEU A 202 4.06 18.12 7.67
N GLU A 203 3.51 18.27 8.88
CA GLU A 203 3.54 17.21 9.88
C GLU A 203 2.31 16.31 9.78
N GLY A 204 2.52 15.00 9.89
CA GLY A 204 1.45 14.01 9.92
C GLY A 204 1.55 13.08 11.12
N ILE A 205 0.41 12.54 11.53
CA ILE A 205 0.30 11.45 12.48
C ILE A 205 -0.38 10.27 11.82
N PHE A 206 0.25 9.10 11.87
CA PHE A 206 -0.31 7.84 11.37
C PHE A 206 -0.60 6.94 12.55
N PHE A 207 -1.87 6.84 12.90
CA PHE A 207 -2.31 6.09 14.05
C PHE A 207 -2.26 4.58 13.82
N SER A 208 -1.96 3.83 14.87
CA SER A 208 -1.98 2.36 14.88
C SER A 208 -1.03 1.69 13.88
N VAL A 209 0.05 2.39 13.49
CA VAL A 209 1.11 1.88 12.63
C VAL A 209 2.45 1.99 13.36
N THR A 210 3.21 0.90 13.42
CA THR A 210 4.55 0.89 14.00
C THR A 210 5.62 1.25 12.96
N PRO A 211 6.84 1.65 13.37
CA PRO A 211 7.92 1.95 12.42
C PRO A 211 8.24 0.81 11.45
N GLN A 212 8.10 -0.45 11.89
CA GLN A 212 8.34 -1.63 11.06
C GLN A 212 7.25 -1.87 10.01
N GLN A 213 6.02 -1.42 10.30
CA GLN A 213 4.87 -1.54 9.40
C GLN A 213 4.76 -0.38 8.41
N CYS A 214 5.62 0.65 8.52
CA CYS A 214 5.58 1.77 7.59
C CYS A 214 5.92 1.29 6.17
N PRO A 215 5.03 1.47 5.17
CA PRO A 215 5.22 0.92 3.82
C PRO A 215 6.29 1.65 3.01
N VAL A 216 6.75 2.79 3.50
CA VAL A 216 7.68 3.71 2.80
C VAL A 216 8.83 4.12 3.72
N ARG A 217 9.93 4.59 3.15
CA ARG A 217 11.15 4.97 3.88
C ARG A 217 11.43 6.46 3.75
N PRO A 218 12.13 7.07 4.73
CA PRO A 218 12.65 8.42 4.60
C PRO A 218 13.45 8.59 3.29
N GLY A 219 13.26 9.72 2.61
CA GLY A 219 13.82 10.04 1.31
C GLY A 219 12.96 9.57 0.12
N GLU A 220 11.97 8.71 0.31
CA GLU A 220 11.08 8.27 -0.77
C GLU A 220 10.04 9.34 -1.11
N ARG A 221 9.68 9.40 -2.40
CA ARG A 221 8.52 10.18 -2.87
C ARG A 221 7.26 9.33 -2.69
N VAL A 222 6.27 9.92 -2.02
CA VAL A 222 5.04 9.24 -1.62
C VAL A 222 3.80 10.04 -2.00
N ASP A 223 2.69 9.33 -2.19
CA ASP A 223 1.36 9.90 -2.17
C ASP A 223 0.78 9.65 -0.77
N VAL A 224 0.29 10.68 -0.11
CA VAL A 224 -0.29 10.60 1.22
C VAL A 224 -1.77 10.93 1.20
N ALA A 225 -2.61 10.02 1.72
CA ALA A 225 -4.03 10.25 1.96
C ALA A 225 -4.25 10.58 3.44
N PHE A 226 -5.02 11.64 3.73
CA PHE A 226 -5.15 12.17 5.09
C PHE A 226 -6.42 12.99 5.29
N TYR A 227 -6.82 13.09 6.57
CA TYR A 227 -7.73 14.13 7.03
C TYR A 227 -6.94 15.31 7.56
N LEU A 228 -7.45 16.52 7.34
CA LEU A 228 -6.89 17.74 7.92
C LEU A 228 -7.44 17.94 9.34
N GLN A 229 -6.56 18.21 10.30
CA GLN A 229 -6.95 18.55 11.66
C GLN A 229 -6.07 19.67 12.24
N ILE A 230 -6.61 20.37 13.22
CA ILE A 230 -5.87 21.36 14.00
C ILE A 230 -5.40 20.66 15.27
N ASN A 231 -4.09 20.61 15.46
CA ASN A 231 -3.49 20.15 16.70
C ASN A 231 -3.26 21.34 17.63
N GLU A 232 -3.81 21.26 18.82
CA GLU A 232 -3.62 22.27 19.87
C GLU A 232 -2.73 21.69 20.99
N PHE A 233 -1.54 22.20 21.10
CA PHE A 233 -0.60 21.73 22.10
C PHE A 233 0.13 22.92 22.74
N ARG A 234 0.05 23.01 24.07
CA ARG A 234 0.68 24.09 24.89
C ARG A 234 0.39 25.49 24.38
N GLY A 235 -0.85 25.75 23.95
CA GLY A 235 -1.29 27.05 23.42
C GLY A 235 -0.88 27.33 21.98
N SER A 236 -0.14 26.46 21.32
CA SER A 236 0.17 26.54 19.91
C SER A 236 -0.84 25.76 19.08
N ARG A 237 -1.33 26.36 17.99
CA ARG A 237 -2.26 25.72 17.04
C ARG A 237 -1.54 25.51 15.73
N THR A 238 -1.48 24.28 15.28
CA THR A 238 -0.81 23.88 14.04
C THR A 238 -1.69 22.95 13.22
N VAL A 239 -1.58 23.01 11.90
CA VAL A 239 -2.23 22.02 11.03
C VAL A 239 -1.44 20.71 11.11
N GLN A 240 -2.15 19.62 11.28
CA GLN A 240 -1.59 18.29 11.30
C GLN A 240 -2.39 17.40 10.34
N LEU A 241 -1.68 16.59 9.55
CA LEU A 241 -2.28 15.57 8.69
C LEU A 241 -2.57 14.33 9.53
N GLN A 242 -3.84 13.97 9.67
CA GLN A 242 -4.19 12.64 10.19
C GLN A 242 -4.09 11.65 9.03
N VAL A 243 -2.96 10.98 8.92
CA VAL A 243 -2.67 10.07 7.80
C VAL A 243 -3.59 8.86 7.88
N VAL A 244 -4.20 8.54 6.74
CA VAL A 244 -5.06 7.37 6.52
C VAL A 244 -4.31 6.30 5.77
N ASP A 245 -3.55 6.69 4.74
CA ASP A 245 -2.74 5.77 3.95
C ASP A 245 -1.54 6.45 3.31
N LEU A 246 -0.51 5.65 3.02
CA LEU A 246 0.75 6.05 2.40
C LEU A 246 1.17 5.03 1.34
N ARG A 247 1.47 5.50 0.15
CA ARG A 247 2.03 4.65 -0.89
C ARG A 247 3.22 5.31 -1.60
N PRO A 248 4.14 4.55 -2.20
CA PRO A 248 5.13 5.12 -3.10
C PRO A 248 4.44 5.86 -4.25
N SER A 249 4.90 7.08 -4.54
CA SER A 249 4.27 7.90 -5.58
C SER A 249 4.50 7.34 -6.98
N LEU A 250 3.43 7.25 -7.77
CA LEU A 250 3.47 6.87 -9.18
C LEU A 250 3.65 8.09 -10.11
N GLN A 251 3.73 9.32 -9.56
CA GLN A 251 3.97 10.51 -10.36
C GLN A 251 5.46 10.69 -10.69
N CYS A 252 5.77 10.84 -11.97
CA CYS A 252 7.10 11.23 -12.43
C CYS A 252 7.40 12.69 -12.07
N SER A 253 8.65 12.97 -11.71
CA SER A 253 9.20 14.32 -11.77
C SER A 253 9.63 14.65 -13.21
N ALA A 254 9.74 15.93 -13.55
CA ALA A 254 10.22 16.35 -14.88
C ALA A 254 11.57 15.73 -15.25
N ARG A 255 12.49 15.57 -14.26
CA ARG A 255 13.79 14.94 -14.47
C ARG A 255 13.70 13.44 -14.71
N GLU A 256 12.77 12.75 -14.06
CA GLU A 256 12.50 11.33 -14.30
C GLU A 256 11.85 11.12 -15.67
N GLU A 257 10.90 12.00 -16.05
CA GLU A 257 10.27 11.96 -17.39
C GLU A 257 11.31 12.18 -18.51
N GLU A 258 12.19 13.18 -18.35
CA GLU A 258 13.32 13.42 -19.26
C GLU A 258 14.19 12.16 -19.39
N SER A 259 14.55 11.54 -18.27
CA SER A 259 15.39 10.34 -18.24
C SER A 259 14.73 9.15 -18.96
N LEU A 260 13.44 8.91 -18.70
CA LEU A 260 12.69 7.85 -19.37
C LEU A 260 12.55 8.11 -20.87
N LEU A 261 12.35 9.37 -21.25
CA LEU A 261 12.27 9.78 -22.65
C LEU A 261 13.60 9.54 -23.39
N LEU A 262 14.73 9.90 -22.77
CA LEU A 262 16.06 9.67 -23.36
C LEU A 262 16.32 8.18 -23.62
N VAL A 263 16.03 7.33 -22.63
CA VAL A 263 16.18 5.89 -22.78
C VAL A 263 15.24 5.33 -23.85
N ARG A 264 14.00 5.81 -23.92
CA ARG A 264 13.03 5.40 -24.95
C ARG A 264 13.50 5.77 -26.34
N ARG A 265 13.99 7.00 -26.55
CA ARG A 265 14.53 7.47 -27.85
C ARG A 265 15.71 6.61 -28.30
N LEU A 266 16.64 6.30 -27.40
CA LEU A 266 17.76 5.42 -27.71
C LEU A 266 17.28 4.02 -28.17
N LYS A 267 16.28 3.44 -27.53
CA LYS A 267 15.68 2.17 -27.95
C LYS A 267 15.04 2.23 -29.34
N GLN A 268 14.56 3.39 -29.74
CA GLN A 268 14.01 3.65 -31.09
C GLN A 268 15.08 3.95 -32.13
N GLY A 269 16.38 3.82 -31.78
CA GLY A 269 17.49 4.07 -32.68
C GLY A 269 17.86 5.56 -32.83
N GLN A 270 17.29 6.44 -32.00
CA GLN A 270 17.64 7.87 -32.01
C GLN A 270 18.87 8.10 -31.13
N ALA A 271 19.96 8.54 -31.75
CA ALA A 271 21.17 8.87 -30.99
C ALA A 271 20.94 10.08 -30.08
N PRO A 272 21.29 10.00 -28.78
CA PRO A 272 21.15 11.12 -27.86
C PRO A 272 22.16 12.22 -28.17
N ALA A 273 21.93 13.47 -27.74
CA ALA A 273 22.91 14.52 -27.81
C ALA A 273 24.17 14.14 -27.00
N TYR A 274 25.34 14.66 -27.38
CA TYR A 274 26.63 14.38 -26.72
C TYR A 274 26.57 14.49 -25.18
N LYS A 275 25.99 15.59 -24.68
CA LYS A 275 25.82 15.80 -23.23
C LYS A 275 24.96 14.71 -22.57
N ASP A 276 23.91 14.27 -23.23
CA ASP A 276 23.01 13.22 -22.72
C ASP A 276 23.68 11.85 -22.78
N ALA A 277 24.46 11.56 -23.81
CA ALA A 277 25.24 10.34 -23.91
C ALA A 277 26.23 10.20 -22.74
N LEU A 278 26.92 11.29 -22.36
CA LEU A 278 27.82 11.31 -21.18
C LEU A 278 27.05 11.07 -19.86
N ARG A 279 25.85 11.63 -19.73
CA ARG A 279 24.99 11.41 -18.53
C ARG A 279 24.47 9.98 -18.45
N MET A 280 24.14 9.39 -19.61
CA MET A 280 23.58 8.04 -19.72
C MET A 280 24.60 6.95 -19.47
N LEU A 281 25.84 7.10 -19.93
CA LEU A 281 26.86 6.06 -19.91
C LEU A 281 27.27 5.73 -18.45
N PRO A 282 26.99 4.53 -17.93
CA PRO A 282 27.33 4.16 -16.57
C PRO A 282 28.77 3.69 -16.47
N SER A 283 29.41 3.90 -15.34
CA SER A 283 30.68 3.25 -15.03
C SER A 283 30.45 1.77 -14.71
N ARG A 284 31.53 0.97 -14.77
CA ARG A 284 31.50 -0.45 -14.35
C ARG A 284 30.96 -0.62 -12.92
N GLN A 285 31.37 0.25 -12.00
CA GLN A 285 30.91 0.22 -10.61
C GLN A 285 29.39 0.43 -10.51
N GLN A 286 28.82 1.30 -11.32
CA GLN A 286 27.39 1.57 -11.37
C GLN A 286 26.60 0.39 -11.96
N CYS A 287 27.11 -0.26 -13.01
CA CYS A 287 26.51 -1.48 -13.55
C CYS A 287 26.51 -2.60 -12.50
N VAL A 288 27.60 -2.77 -11.75
CA VAL A 288 27.70 -3.77 -10.68
C VAL A 288 26.71 -3.46 -9.55
N ALA A 289 26.57 -2.20 -9.14
CA ALA A 289 25.63 -1.80 -8.11
C ALA A 289 24.18 -2.06 -8.55
N ALA A 290 23.82 -1.70 -9.77
CA ALA A 290 22.52 -2.00 -10.35
C ALA A 290 22.22 -3.50 -10.41
N TRP A 291 23.19 -4.30 -10.85
CA TRP A 291 23.03 -5.74 -10.93
C TRP A 291 22.84 -6.39 -9.56
N ARG A 292 23.65 -6.02 -8.56
CA ARG A 292 23.49 -6.51 -7.17
C ARG A 292 22.12 -6.21 -6.60
N TYR A 293 21.61 -4.99 -6.86
CA TYR A 293 20.27 -4.63 -6.42
C TYR A 293 19.19 -5.50 -7.08
N LEU A 294 19.31 -5.77 -8.38
CA LEU A 294 18.40 -6.67 -9.11
C LEU A 294 18.43 -8.09 -8.58
N GLN A 295 19.62 -8.61 -8.25
CA GLN A 295 19.77 -9.94 -7.64
C GLN A 295 19.07 -10.03 -6.28
N GLN A 296 19.15 -8.99 -5.46
CA GLN A 296 18.43 -8.94 -4.19
C GLN A 296 16.90 -8.84 -4.37
N ALA A 297 16.45 -8.10 -5.38
CA ALA A 297 15.03 -7.85 -5.61
C ALA A 297 14.32 -9.02 -6.32
N ALA A 298 14.98 -9.72 -7.23
CA ALA A 298 14.39 -10.74 -8.10
C ALA A 298 15.16 -12.09 -8.12
N GLY A 299 16.11 -12.30 -7.22
CA GLY A 299 16.91 -13.54 -7.16
C GLY A 299 16.14 -14.78 -6.74
N GLY A 300 14.97 -14.64 -6.14
CA GLY A 300 14.08 -15.74 -5.72
C GLY A 300 13.07 -16.20 -6.78
N GLY A 301 13.09 -15.62 -7.97
CA GLY A 301 12.15 -15.92 -9.06
C GLY A 301 11.46 -14.67 -9.64
N PRO A 302 10.45 -14.85 -10.49
CA PRO A 302 9.69 -13.74 -11.06
C PRO A 302 9.05 -12.89 -9.97
N VAL A 303 9.23 -11.56 -10.04
CA VAL A 303 8.67 -10.60 -9.09
C VAL A 303 7.91 -9.49 -9.83
N GLN A 304 6.71 -9.18 -9.35
CA GLN A 304 5.91 -8.06 -9.86
C GLN A 304 6.09 -6.86 -8.92
N LEU A 305 6.41 -5.70 -9.49
CA LEU A 305 6.75 -4.48 -8.76
C LEU A 305 6.14 -3.25 -9.44
N PHE A 306 5.84 -2.22 -8.67
CA PHE A 306 5.51 -0.92 -9.25
C PHE A 306 6.73 -0.34 -9.98
N THR A 307 6.56 -0.01 -11.25
CA THR A 307 7.65 0.37 -12.17
C THR A 307 8.45 1.56 -11.64
N LEU A 308 7.81 2.68 -11.38
CA LEU A 308 8.50 3.91 -11.00
C LEU A 308 9.12 3.86 -9.59
N PRO A 309 8.41 3.38 -8.55
CA PRO A 309 9.02 3.16 -7.23
C PRO A 309 10.23 2.23 -7.26
N PHE A 310 10.18 1.17 -8.07
CA PHE A 310 11.31 0.25 -8.23
C PHE A 310 12.50 0.96 -8.88
N LEU A 311 12.32 1.71 -9.97
CA LEU A 311 13.39 2.45 -10.64
C LEU A 311 14.04 3.49 -9.70
N ARG A 312 13.27 4.13 -8.83
CA ARG A 312 13.81 5.05 -7.81
C ARG A 312 14.69 4.33 -6.79
N ARG A 313 14.24 3.16 -6.29
CA ARG A 313 15.03 2.35 -5.36
C ARG A 313 16.31 1.79 -6.01
N LEU A 314 16.21 1.34 -7.26
CA LEU A 314 17.38 0.96 -8.07
C LEU A 314 18.35 2.13 -8.20
N SER A 315 17.84 3.32 -8.53
CA SER A 315 18.62 4.56 -8.63
C SER A 315 19.34 4.90 -7.31
N ALA A 316 18.66 4.76 -6.18
CA ALA A 316 19.26 5.02 -4.87
C ALA A 316 20.41 4.06 -4.53
N ALA A 317 20.43 2.85 -5.11
CA ALA A 317 21.52 1.89 -4.96
C ALA A 317 22.73 2.19 -5.87
N ILE A 318 22.58 3.05 -6.87
CA ILE A 318 23.65 3.40 -7.84
C ILE A 318 24.38 4.66 -7.37
N PRO A 319 25.69 4.62 -7.15
CA PRO A 319 26.44 5.79 -6.68
C PRO A 319 26.59 6.86 -7.76
N GLY A 320 26.67 8.13 -7.36
CA GLY A 320 26.97 9.28 -8.20
C GLY A 320 25.76 10.00 -8.77
N THR A 321 26.04 10.92 -9.72
CA THR A 321 25.01 11.75 -10.37
C THR A 321 24.27 10.98 -11.47
N ASP A 322 23.10 11.51 -11.88
CA ASP A 322 22.23 10.94 -12.92
C ASP A 322 21.89 9.45 -12.70
N SER A 323 21.89 9.01 -11.43
CA SER A 323 21.69 7.61 -11.04
C SER A 323 20.35 7.03 -11.52
N PHE A 324 19.29 7.85 -11.61
CA PHE A 324 18.00 7.42 -12.15
C PHE A 324 18.09 7.11 -13.66
N LEU A 325 18.70 8.01 -14.44
CA LEU A 325 18.93 7.82 -15.87
C LEU A 325 19.81 6.59 -16.14
N ARG A 326 20.92 6.46 -15.39
CA ARG A 326 21.83 5.32 -15.49
C ARG A 326 21.19 4.00 -15.04
N GLY A 327 20.35 4.04 -14.02
CA GLY A 327 19.55 2.87 -13.58
C GLY A 327 18.60 2.40 -14.66
N CYS A 328 17.86 3.32 -15.28
CA CYS A 328 16.98 3.00 -16.40
C CYS A 328 17.77 2.43 -17.59
N PHE A 329 18.92 3.00 -17.90
CA PHE A 329 19.78 2.52 -18.98
C PHE A 329 20.40 1.14 -18.67
N CYS A 330 20.88 0.89 -17.44
CA CYS A 330 21.34 -0.45 -17.00
C CYS A 330 20.25 -1.51 -17.17
N MET A 331 18.99 -1.20 -16.86
CA MET A 331 17.87 -2.13 -17.08
C MET A 331 17.77 -2.53 -18.54
N GLU A 332 17.90 -1.60 -19.49
CA GLU A 332 17.86 -1.91 -20.92
C GLU A 332 19.07 -2.74 -21.36
N LEU A 333 20.27 -2.41 -20.88
CA LEU A 333 21.48 -3.18 -21.14
C LEU A 333 21.32 -4.66 -20.69
N PHE A 334 20.82 -4.85 -19.48
CA PHE A 334 20.65 -6.21 -18.94
C PHE A 334 19.55 -6.99 -19.71
N CYS A 335 18.49 -6.31 -20.14
CA CYS A 335 17.46 -6.92 -20.96
C CYS A 335 18.01 -7.32 -22.34
N GLU A 336 18.71 -6.40 -23.03
CA GLU A 336 19.29 -6.65 -24.36
C GLU A 336 20.36 -7.78 -24.31
N ARG A 337 21.16 -7.80 -23.26
CA ARG A 337 22.19 -8.85 -23.07
C ARG A 337 21.65 -10.17 -22.51
N GLY A 338 20.33 -10.29 -22.37
CA GLY A 338 19.66 -11.52 -21.94
C GLY A 338 19.82 -11.88 -20.46
N LEU A 339 20.36 -10.96 -19.64
CA LEU A 339 20.55 -11.16 -18.19
C LEU A 339 19.25 -11.00 -17.41
N LEU A 340 18.32 -10.20 -17.96
CA LEU A 340 17.05 -9.84 -17.32
C LEU A 340 15.92 -9.96 -18.34
N GLN A 341 14.83 -10.59 -17.94
CA GLN A 341 13.57 -10.55 -18.66
C GLN A 341 12.63 -9.57 -17.95
N ARG A 342 11.99 -8.69 -18.72
CA ARG A 342 11.07 -7.68 -18.22
C ARG A 342 9.80 -7.64 -19.04
N ARG A 343 8.64 -7.67 -18.37
CA ARG A 343 7.34 -7.31 -18.92
C ARG A 343 6.83 -6.10 -18.15
N THR A 344 6.31 -5.10 -18.85
CA THR A 344 5.81 -3.86 -18.25
C THR A 344 4.39 -3.61 -18.72
N ASP A 345 3.47 -3.34 -17.79
CA ASP A 345 2.15 -2.76 -18.06
C ASP A 345 2.15 -1.25 -17.70
N SER A 346 0.97 -0.66 -17.48
CA SER A 346 0.85 0.78 -17.18
C SER A 346 1.57 1.23 -15.90
N GLU A 347 1.52 0.43 -14.85
CA GLU A 347 2.03 0.80 -13.51
C GLU A 347 3.04 -0.20 -12.97
N HIS A 348 2.98 -1.47 -13.40
CA HIS A 348 3.82 -2.54 -12.88
C HIS A 348 4.82 -3.05 -13.92
N MET A 349 5.88 -3.64 -13.41
CA MET A 349 6.78 -4.47 -14.18
C MET A 349 6.96 -5.83 -13.50
N THR A 350 7.03 -6.86 -14.30
CA THR A 350 7.46 -8.19 -13.86
C THR A 350 8.90 -8.40 -14.29
N LEU A 351 9.76 -8.72 -13.34
CA LEU A 351 11.17 -8.98 -13.55
C LEU A 351 11.49 -10.46 -13.27
N CYS A 352 12.33 -11.02 -14.10
CA CYS A 352 12.89 -12.36 -13.91
C CYS A 352 14.36 -12.37 -14.33
N LEU A 353 15.25 -12.81 -13.45
CA LEU A 353 16.66 -12.98 -13.80
C LEU A 353 16.82 -14.25 -14.62
N SER A 354 17.64 -14.19 -15.65
CA SER A 354 17.97 -15.37 -16.46
C SER A 354 18.94 -16.27 -15.70
N PRO A 355 18.64 -17.56 -15.48
CA PRO A 355 19.52 -18.46 -14.75
C PRO A 355 20.77 -18.80 -15.54
N GLY A 356 21.92 -18.90 -14.84
CA GLY A 356 23.11 -19.64 -15.31
C GLY A 356 23.91 -19.01 -16.44
N GLN A 357 23.89 -17.68 -16.64
CA GLN A 357 24.74 -17.06 -17.65
C GLN A 357 26.18 -16.84 -17.17
N GLU A 358 27.15 -17.18 -18.04
CA GLU A 358 28.55 -16.77 -17.94
C GLU A 358 28.72 -15.26 -17.90
N LYS A 359 29.88 -14.74 -17.53
CA LYS A 359 30.19 -13.31 -17.55
C LYS A 359 29.87 -12.70 -18.92
N VAL A 360 28.86 -11.83 -18.94
CA VAL A 360 28.42 -11.13 -20.14
C VAL A 360 29.14 -9.79 -20.24
N ASP A 361 29.72 -9.53 -21.42
CA ASP A 361 30.34 -8.24 -21.74
C ASP A 361 29.24 -7.22 -22.12
N LEU A 362 28.97 -6.26 -21.23
CA LEU A 362 27.97 -5.21 -21.45
C LEU A 362 28.37 -4.21 -22.53
N GLU A 363 29.69 -4.03 -22.78
CA GLU A 363 30.19 -3.09 -23.78
C GLU A 363 29.87 -3.52 -25.22
N ARG A 364 29.53 -4.80 -25.42
CA ARG A 364 29.03 -5.33 -26.69
C ARG A 364 27.55 -5.05 -26.97
N SER A 365 26.86 -4.35 -26.07
CA SER A 365 25.49 -3.92 -26.29
C SER A 365 25.40 -2.90 -27.41
N VAL A 366 24.39 -3.02 -28.28
CA VAL A 366 24.11 -2.03 -29.32
C VAL A 366 23.84 -0.65 -28.71
N TYR A 367 23.16 -0.61 -27.56
CA TYR A 367 22.89 0.65 -26.85
C TYR A 367 24.17 1.26 -26.26
N TRP A 368 25.07 0.45 -25.71
CA TRP A 368 26.35 0.90 -25.20
C TRP A 368 27.23 1.49 -26.31
N GLN A 369 27.35 0.75 -27.42
CA GLN A 369 28.14 1.19 -28.58
C GLN A 369 27.59 2.51 -29.16
N ALA A 370 26.28 2.65 -29.29
CA ALA A 370 25.66 3.88 -29.78
C ALA A 370 26.00 5.11 -28.92
N LEU A 371 26.13 4.96 -27.57
CA LEU A 371 26.58 6.05 -26.70
C LEU A 371 28.06 6.34 -26.88
N VAL A 372 28.91 5.30 -26.96
CA VAL A 372 30.38 5.46 -27.11
C VAL A 372 30.74 6.07 -28.45
N ASP A 373 30.10 5.66 -29.53
CA ASP A 373 30.34 6.23 -30.88
C ASP A 373 29.97 7.71 -30.94
N ASN A 374 28.85 8.08 -30.29
CA ASN A 374 28.43 9.46 -30.19
C ASN A 374 29.41 10.31 -29.35
N ILE A 375 30.00 9.74 -28.31
CA ILE A 375 31.00 10.42 -27.47
C ILE A 375 32.33 10.54 -28.19
N LYS A 376 32.75 9.52 -28.98
CA LYS A 376 34.04 9.52 -29.73
C LYS A 376 33.97 10.25 -31.04
N GLY A 377 32.82 10.39 -31.66
CA GLY A 377 32.59 11.04 -32.94
C GLY A 377 32.64 12.58 -32.89
N LYS A 378 32.96 13.16 -31.72
CA LYS A 378 33.30 14.54 -31.49
C LYS A 378 34.72 14.65 -30.99
#